data_a245169556713b080f8e67065c45ba2e
#
_entry.id   a245169556713b080f8e67065c45ba2e
#
_cell.length_a   1.000
_cell.length_b   1.000
_cell.length_c   1.000
_cell.angle_alpha   90.00
_cell.angle_beta   90.00
_cell.angle_gamma   90.00
#
_symmetry.space_group_name_H-M   'P 1'
#
loop_
_entity.id
_entity.type
_entity.pdbx_description
1 polymer ?
#
loop_
_entity_poly.entity_id
_entity_poly.type
_entity_poly.pdbx_seq_one_letter_code
_entity_poly.pdbx_strand_id
1 'polypeptide(L)'
;MAGPRPERHVLDNPALASLTGPHAHFAERRGRVLRYPVDVSPWLGLPDEPDADDWADLAALVGPGEEAPLAGFRGRVPDGWEVTFDIAGVQLVDNGIAAAPDAEAVRLGPEDVPEMLDLVERTRPGPFLPRTVELGTYLGIRRGGALVAMAGERLHPPGWTEISAVCTDPEFRGEGLAGRLVLAVAHGIRERGETPFLHTGAGNTNAIRLYEALGFRLRRTTRFLAARVPEHVPDGRHVGV
;
A
#
# COMPACT_ATOMS: atom_id res chain seq x y z
N MET A 1 -26.77 -25.39 -8.52
CA MET A 1 -27.10 -24.02 -8.12
C MET A 1 -25.87 -23.45 -7.45
N ALA A 2 -25.21 -22.44 -8.04
CA ALA A 2 -24.12 -21.75 -7.38
C ALA A 2 -24.70 -20.93 -6.22
N GLY A 3 -24.19 -21.15 -4.99
CA GLY A 3 -24.56 -20.35 -3.84
C GLY A 3 -24.17 -18.87 -4.04
N PRO A 4 -24.77 -17.93 -3.27
CA PRO A 4 -24.42 -16.53 -3.36
C PRO A 4 -22.90 -16.39 -3.16
N ARG A 5 -22.23 -15.67 -4.07
CA ARG A 5 -20.81 -15.32 -3.90
C ARG A 5 -20.69 -14.55 -2.57
N PRO A 6 -19.71 -14.87 -1.71
CA PRO A 6 -19.51 -14.09 -0.49
C PRO A 6 -19.31 -12.62 -0.86
N GLU A 7 -19.96 -11.74 -0.15
CA GLU A 7 -19.81 -10.29 -0.31
C GLU A 7 -18.33 -9.93 -0.19
N ARG A 8 -17.78 -9.27 -1.22
CA ARG A 8 -16.35 -8.89 -1.25
C ARG A 8 -16.12 -7.75 -0.26
N HIS A 9 -15.11 -7.91 0.57
CA HIS A 9 -14.72 -6.89 1.52
C HIS A 9 -13.81 -5.84 0.82
N VAL A 10 -13.96 -4.56 1.16
CA VAL A 10 -13.16 -3.47 0.56
C VAL A 10 -11.65 -3.70 0.69
N LEU A 11 -11.21 -4.36 1.75
CA LEU A 11 -9.81 -4.73 1.98
C LEU A 11 -9.33 -5.92 1.13
N ASP A 12 -10.18 -6.52 0.29
CA ASP A 12 -9.73 -7.57 -0.64
C ASP A 12 -8.99 -6.98 -1.84
N ASN A 13 -9.33 -5.73 -2.20
CA ASN A 13 -8.66 -4.94 -3.23
C ASN A 13 -8.54 -3.47 -2.77
N PRO A 14 -7.68 -3.19 -1.79
CA PRO A 14 -7.66 -1.90 -1.14
C PRO A 14 -7.17 -0.76 -2.04
N ALA A 15 -6.32 -1.04 -3.04
CA ALA A 15 -5.88 -0.03 -4.00
C ALA A 15 -7.03 0.42 -4.90
N LEU A 16 -7.79 -0.52 -5.48
CA LEU A 16 -8.96 -0.20 -6.29
C LEU A 16 -10.03 0.52 -5.45
N ALA A 17 -10.29 0.04 -4.22
CA ALA A 17 -11.27 0.64 -3.32
C ALA A 17 -10.87 2.08 -2.91
N SER A 18 -9.58 2.35 -2.73
CA SER A 18 -9.06 3.70 -2.47
C SER A 18 -9.25 4.61 -3.69
N LEU A 19 -8.82 4.16 -4.88
CA LEU A 19 -8.88 4.93 -6.12
C LEU A 19 -10.31 5.14 -6.66
N THR A 20 -11.27 4.33 -6.27
CA THR A 20 -12.70 4.53 -6.56
C THR A 20 -13.44 5.25 -5.44
N GLY A 21 -12.79 5.50 -4.32
CA GLY A 21 -13.33 6.10 -3.11
C GLY A 21 -12.55 7.36 -2.69
N PRO A 22 -12.00 7.40 -1.46
CA PRO A 22 -11.37 8.61 -0.91
C PRO A 22 -10.19 9.15 -1.74
N HIS A 23 -9.47 8.30 -2.47
CA HIS A 23 -8.36 8.70 -3.36
C HIS A 23 -8.75 8.89 -4.83
N ALA A 24 -10.04 9.02 -5.14
CA ALA A 24 -10.50 9.19 -6.53
C ALA A 24 -9.88 10.41 -7.24
N HIS A 25 -9.47 11.43 -6.47
CA HIS A 25 -8.80 12.63 -6.99
C HIS A 25 -7.37 12.36 -7.50
N PHE A 26 -6.72 11.27 -7.08
CA PHE A 26 -5.44 10.81 -7.64
C PHE A 26 -5.60 9.89 -8.85
N ALA A 27 -6.81 9.38 -9.11
CA ALA A 27 -7.00 8.29 -10.05
C ALA A 27 -6.76 8.70 -11.51
N GLU A 28 -5.70 8.18 -12.11
CA GLU A 28 -5.55 8.11 -13.56
C GLU A 28 -6.27 6.85 -14.05
N ARG A 29 -7.21 7.02 -14.98
CA ARG A 29 -8.14 5.93 -15.36
C ARG A 29 -8.03 5.58 -16.84
N ARG A 30 -8.06 4.27 -17.12
CA ARG A 30 -8.35 3.74 -18.44
C ARG A 30 -9.29 2.55 -18.30
N GLY A 31 -10.47 2.62 -18.93
CA GLY A 31 -11.52 1.62 -18.73
C GLY A 31 -11.87 1.39 -17.26
N ARG A 32 -11.67 0.17 -16.79
CA ARG A 32 -11.87 -0.22 -15.39
C ARG A 32 -10.58 -0.19 -14.55
N VAL A 33 -9.43 0.06 -15.19
CA VAL A 33 -8.12 0.09 -14.55
C VAL A 33 -7.80 1.50 -14.07
N LEU A 34 -7.23 1.59 -12.89
CA LEU A 34 -6.86 2.84 -12.23
C LEU A 34 -5.41 2.76 -11.77
N ARG A 35 -4.70 3.89 -11.77
CA ARG A 35 -3.40 4.00 -11.11
C ARG A 35 -3.29 5.32 -10.36
N TYR A 36 -2.40 5.36 -9.39
CA TYR A 36 -1.89 6.61 -8.84
C TYR A 36 -0.90 7.26 -9.81
N PRO A 37 -0.68 8.59 -9.72
CA PRO A 37 0.47 9.22 -10.35
C PRO A 37 1.76 8.51 -9.89
N VAL A 38 2.69 8.30 -10.81
CA VAL A 38 3.87 7.45 -10.59
C VAL A 38 4.80 7.91 -9.47
N ASP A 39 4.74 9.19 -9.11
CA ASP A 39 5.50 9.81 -8.01
C ASP A 39 4.75 9.84 -6.66
N VAL A 40 3.47 9.44 -6.65
CA VAL A 40 2.63 9.33 -5.46
C VAL A 40 2.63 7.91 -4.91
N SER A 41 2.32 6.93 -5.74
CA SER A 41 2.25 5.52 -5.33
C SER A 41 2.42 4.58 -6.51
N PRO A 42 3.12 3.46 -6.36
CA PRO A 42 3.24 2.48 -7.44
C PRO A 42 1.99 1.62 -7.62
N TRP A 43 1.03 1.68 -6.68
CA TRP A 43 -0.09 0.75 -6.68
C TRP A 43 -1.11 1.03 -7.77
N LEU A 44 -1.64 -0.07 -8.31
CA LEU A 44 -2.65 -0.10 -9.37
C LEU A 44 -3.95 -0.67 -8.82
N GLY A 45 -5.07 -0.14 -9.30
CA GLY A 45 -6.42 -0.66 -9.08
C GLY A 45 -6.87 -1.47 -10.29
N LEU A 46 -6.57 -2.77 -10.30
CA LEU A 46 -7.05 -3.72 -11.30
C LEU A 46 -8.30 -4.40 -10.78
N PRO A 47 -9.34 -4.66 -11.61
CA PRO A 47 -10.48 -5.48 -11.21
C PRO A 47 -10.05 -6.85 -10.69
N ASP A 48 -10.81 -7.43 -9.75
CA ASP A 48 -10.46 -8.73 -9.15
C ASP A 48 -10.49 -9.88 -10.17
N GLU A 49 -11.34 -9.77 -11.20
CA GLU A 49 -11.44 -10.69 -12.33
C GLU A 49 -11.23 -9.85 -13.61
N PRO A 50 -9.99 -9.52 -13.96
CA PRO A 50 -9.70 -8.72 -15.13
C PRO A 50 -9.90 -9.57 -16.40
N ASP A 51 -10.48 -8.96 -17.42
CA ASP A 51 -10.59 -9.51 -18.75
C ASP A 51 -9.45 -9.03 -19.67
N ALA A 52 -9.52 -9.39 -20.95
CA ALA A 52 -8.49 -9.01 -21.91
C ALA A 52 -8.41 -7.49 -22.13
N ASP A 53 -9.55 -6.79 -22.06
CA ASP A 53 -9.60 -5.34 -22.21
C ASP A 53 -8.95 -4.64 -21.00
N ASP A 54 -9.15 -5.15 -19.79
CA ASP A 54 -8.50 -4.62 -18.59
C ASP A 54 -6.97 -4.77 -18.67
N TRP A 55 -6.48 -5.89 -19.17
CA TRP A 55 -5.04 -6.09 -19.36
C TRP A 55 -4.46 -5.20 -20.45
N ALA A 56 -5.20 -4.95 -21.51
CA ALA A 56 -4.80 -3.98 -22.55
C ALA A 56 -4.81 -2.54 -21.99
N ASP A 57 -5.82 -2.19 -21.20
CA ASP A 57 -5.90 -0.88 -20.54
C ASP A 57 -4.77 -0.70 -19.51
N LEU A 58 -4.43 -1.76 -18.74
CA LEU A 58 -3.29 -1.75 -17.82
C LEU A 58 -1.98 -1.53 -18.56
N ALA A 59 -1.76 -2.27 -19.65
CA ALA A 59 -0.56 -2.12 -20.47
C ALA A 59 -0.42 -0.70 -21.06
N ALA A 60 -1.53 -0.12 -21.48
CA ALA A 60 -1.55 1.24 -22.02
C ALA A 60 -1.36 2.33 -20.97
N LEU A 61 -1.78 2.09 -19.70
CA LEU A 61 -1.52 3.01 -18.59
C LEU A 61 -0.07 2.95 -18.11
N VAL A 62 0.51 1.76 -18.05
CA VAL A 62 1.85 1.53 -17.50
C VAL A 62 2.92 1.82 -18.56
N GLY A 63 2.74 1.33 -19.77
CA GLY A 63 3.67 1.45 -20.87
C GLY A 63 4.42 0.15 -21.18
N PRO A 64 4.82 -0.08 -22.44
CA PRO A 64 5.58 -1.27 -22.86
C PRO A 64 6.92 -1.38 -22.10
N GLY A 65 7.29 -2.58 -21.69
CA GLY A 65 8.54 -2.86 -20.97
C GLY A 65 8.56 -2.45 -19.50
N GLU A 66 7.59 -1.64 -19.05
CA GLU A 66 7.51 -1.14 -17.67
C GLU A 66 6.91 -2.17 -16.72
N GLU A 67 7.16 -2.01 -15.42
CA GLU A 67 6.63 -2.89 -14.38
C GLU A 67 5.27 -2.41 -13.86
N ALA A 68 4.32 -3.33 -13.77
CA ALA A 68 3.01 -3.15 -13.16
C ALA A 68 2.96 -3.83 -11.79
N PRO A 69 3.01 -3.09 -10.67
CA PRO A 69 2.84 -3.63 -9.33
C PRO A 69 1.37 -3.99 -9.06
N LEU A 70 1.09 -5.27 -8.88
CA LEU A 70 -0.25 -5.86 -8.74
C LEU A 70 -0.45 -6.38 -7.30
N ALA A 71 -0.44 -5.48 -6.32
CA ALA A 71 -0.60 -5.86 -4.92
C ALA A 71 -1.98 -6.48 -4.66
N GLY A 72 -1.99 -7.67 -4.06
CA GLY A 72 -3.23 -8.39 -3.75
C GLY A 72 -3.87 -9.14 -4.91
N PHE A 73 -3.33 -9.02 -6.12
CA PHE A 73 -3.84 -9.77 -7.27
C PHE A 73 -3.62 -11.28 -7.09
N ARG A 74 -4.67 -12.07 -7.34
CA ARG A 74 -4.69 -13.52 -7.11
C ARG A 74 -4.81 -14.35 -8.37
N GLY A 75 -5.08 -13.70 -9.49
CA GLY A 75 -5.20 -14.35 -10.77
C GLY A 75 -3.84 -14.76 -11.36
N ARG A 76 -3.90 -15.28 -12.54
CA ARG A 76 -2.74 -15.51 -13.40
C ARG A 76 -2.57 -14.29 -14.32
N VAL A 77 -1.34 -13.82 -14.48
CA VAL A 77 -1.03 -12.82 -15.50
C VAL A 77 -1.17 -13.47 -16.88
N PRO A 78 -1.57 -12.69 -17.92
CA PRO A 78 -1.71 -13.22 -19.28
C PRO A 78 -0.40 -13.75 -19.85
N ASP A 79 -0.50 -14.58 -20.87
CA ASP A 79 0.66 -15.02 -21.63
C ASP A 79 1.35 -13.80 -22.27
N GLY A 80 2.68 -13.80 -22.29
CA GLY A 80 3.50 -12.69 -22.74
C GLY A 80 3.91 -11.68 -21.65
N TRP A 81 3.24 -11.68 -20.50
CA TRP A 81 3.67 -10.91 -19.33
C TRP A 81 4.70 -11.69 -18.51
N GLU A 82 5.79 -11.05 -18.13
CA GLU A 82 6.84 -11.63 -17.28
C GLU A 82 6.60 -11.24 -15.81
N VAL A 83 6.47 -12.23 -14.93
CA VAL A 83 6.44 -11.98 -13.49
C VAL A 83 7.85 -11.66 -13.01
N THR A 84 8.08 -10.42 -12.57
CA THR A 84 9.39 -9.91 -12.13
C THR A 84 9.56 -9.96 -10.62
N PHE A 85 8.44 -9.94 -9.88
CA PHE A 85 8.42 -9.97 -8.43
C PHE A 85 7.19 -10.74 -7.94
N ASP A 86 7.36 -11.59 -6.94
CA ASP A 86 6.28 -12.40 -6.37
C ASP A 86 6.62 -12.86 -4.96
N ILE A 87 6.05 -12.20 -3.97
CA ILE A 87 6.23 -12.59 -2.58
C ILE A 87 4.91 -12.72 -1.84
N ALA A 88 4.85 -13.68 -0.92
CA ALA A 88 3.74 -13.80 0.01
C ALA A 88 3.72 -12.61 0.99
N GLY A 89 2.54 -12.09 1.24
CA GLY A 89 2.28 -11.04 2.21
C GLY A 89 1.20 -11.42 3.19
N VAL A 90 1.03 -10.58 4.20
CA VAL A 90 -0.05 -10.66 5.18
C VAL A 90 -0.73 -9.31 5.30
N GLN A 91 -2.04 -9.34 5.51
CA GLN A 91 -2.85 -8.19 5.84
C GLN A 91 -3.36 -8.36 7.27
N LEU A 92 -3.03 -7.38 8.11
CA LEU A 92 -3.47 -7.35 9.50
C LEU A 92 -4.43 -6.17 9.71
N VAL A 93 -5.39 -6.35 10.59
CA VAL A 93 -6.40 -5.35 10.93
C VAL A 93 -6.43 -5.10 12.43
N ASP A 94 -6.87 -3.90 12.79
CA ASP A 94 -7.12 -3.54 14.19
C ASP A 94 -8.04 -4.57 14.88
N ASN A 95 -7.61 -5.01 16.05
CA ASN A 95 -8.36 -5.93 16.92
C ASN A 95 -8.27 -5.47 18.39
N GLY A 96 -8.48 -4.17 18.60
CA GLY A 96 -8.43 -3.60 19.95
C GLY A 96 -7.06 -3.02 20.32
N ILE A 97 -6.31 -2.47 19.34
CA ILE A 97 -5.04 -1.81 19.61
C ILE A 97 -5.22 -0.66 20.61
N ALA A 98 -4.25 -0.45 21.48
CA ALA A 98 -4.24 0.65 22.45
C ALA A 98 -3.71 1.95 21.77
N ALA A 99 -4.42 2.41 20.73
CA ALA A 99 -4.05 3.61 19.99
C ALA A 99 -4.04 4.84 20.91
N ALA A 100 -2.94 5.60 20.88
CA ALA A 100 -2.77 6.80 21.70
C ALA A 100 -1.80 7.77 20.97
N PRO A 101 -1.95 9.08 21.19
CA PRO A 101 -0.99 10.04 20.69
C PRO A 101 0.39 9.83 21.35
N ASP A 102 1.44 10.24 20.65
CA ASP A 102 2.81 10.21 21.17
C ASP A 102 3.35 11.64 21.27
N ALA A 103 3.86 12.01 22.46
CA ALA A 103 4.28 13.38 22.74
C ALA A 103 5.57 13.79 21.99
N GLU A 104 6.38 12.83 21.53
CA GLU A 104 7.59 13.11 20.73
C GLU A 104 7.33 13.03 19.23
N ALA A 105 6.19 12.46 18.81
CA ALA A 105 5.86 12.36 17.41
C ALA A 105 5.52 13.75 16.83
N VAL A 106 6.22 14.10 15.77
CA VAL A 106 5.97 15.33 15.02
C VAL A 106 5.30 14.99 13.69
N ARG A 107 4.40 15.86 13.22
CA ARG A 107 3.82 15.71 11.88
C ARG A 107 4.88 16.06 10.85
N LEU A 108 5.04 15.19 9.86
CA LEU A 108 5.94 15.39 8.73
C LEU A 108 5.13 15.96 7.55
N GLY A 109 5.75 16.89 6.83
CA GLY A 109 5.16 17.58 5.69
C GLY A 109 6.04 17.49 4.44
N PRO A 110 5.67 18.21 3.37
CA PRO A 110 6.44 18.24 2.12
C PRO A 110 7.91 18.68 2.32
N GLU A 111 8.16 19.54 3.27
CA GLU A 111 9.51 20.03 3.62
C GLU A 111 10.41 18.94 4.21
N ASP A 112 9.82 17.89 4.82
CA ASP A 112 10.55 16.77 5.42
C ASP A 112 10.84 15.64 4.41
N VAL A 113 10.27 15.69 3.20
CA VAL A 113 10.36 14.61 2.19
C VAL A 113 11.81 14.20 1.88
N PRO A 114 12.80 15.13 1.76
CA PRO A 114 14.19 14.70 1.56
C PRO A 114 14.70 13.79 2.68
N GLU A 115 14.46 14.13 3.95
CA GLU A 115 14.89 13.30 5.10
C GLU A 115 14.09 11.98 5.17
N MET A 116 12.80 12.02 4.81
CA MET A 116 11.98 10.81 4.74
C MET A 116 12.51 9.84 3.69
N LEU A 117 12.89 10.31 2.51
CA LEU A 117 13.51 9.51 1.45
C LEU A 117 14.84 8.91 1.88
N ASP A 118 15.70 9.71 2.54
CA ASP A 118 16.96 9.23 3.11
C ASP A 118 16.74 8.11 4.14
N LEU A 119 15.75 8.25 5.02
CA LEU A 119 15.41 7.23 6.00
C LEU A 119 14.88 5.96 5.32
N VAL A 120 14.06 6.10 4.27
CA VAL A 120 13.55 4.98 3.47
C VAL A 120 14.70 4.24 2.77
N GLU A 121 15.66 4.94 2.20
CA GLU A 121 16.81 4.32 1.53
C GLU A 121 17.62 3.45 2.51
N ARG A 122 17.86 3.95 3.74
CA ARG A 122 18.61 3.22 4.77
C ARG A 122 17.84 2.03 5.37
N THR A 123 16.50 2.11 5.42
CA THR A 123 15.66 1.15 6.16
C THR A 123 14.83 0.23 5.28
N ARG A 124 14.55 0.61 4.06
CA ARG A 124 13.78 -0.13 3.03
C ARG A 124 12.45 -0.70 3.52
N PRO A 125 11.55 0.14 4.07
CA PRO A 125 10.27 -0.32 4.63
C PRO A 125 9.24 -0.73 3.56
N GLY A 126 9.52 -0.47 2.30
CA GLY A 126 8.64 -0.61 1.15
C GLY A 126 8.59 0.68 0.33
N PRO A 127 7.74 0.75 -0.69
CA PRO A 127 7.67 1.91 -1.57
C PRO A 127 7.27 3.18 -0.82
N PHE A 128 8.10 4.21 -0.94
CA PHE A 128 7.84 5.59 -0.56
C PHE A 128 8.49 6.50 -1.61
N LEU A 129 7.69 7.35 -2.23
CA LEU A 129 8.04 8.17 -3.39
C LEU A 129 7.96 9.66 -3.02
N PRO A 130 8.49 10.58 -3.84
CA PRO A 130 8.56 12.00 -3.49
C PRO A 130 7.23 12.65 -3.08
N ARG A 131 6.10 12.15 -3.60
CA ARG A 131 4.77 12.66 -3.27
C ARG A 131 3.91 11.70 -2.46
N THR A 132 4.48 10.60 -1.96
CA THR A 132 3.72 9.64 -1.11
C THR A 132 3.18 10.30 0.16
N VAL A 133 3.83 11.34 0.67
CA VAL A 133 3.37 12.14 1.81
C VAL A 133 1.97 12.75 1.61
N GLU A 134 1.53 12.92 0.36
CA GLU A 134 0.20 13.45 0.03
C GLU A 134 -0.95 12.46 0.30
N LEU A 135 -0.63 11.16 0.50
CA LEU A 135 -1.64 10.12 0.71
C LEU A 135 -2.29 10.17 2.11
N GLY A 136 -1.70 10.87 3.08
CA GLY A 136 -2.27 10.98 4.42
C GLY A 136 -1.33 11.58 5.44
N THR A 137 -1.58 11.30 6.71
CA THR A 137 -0.75 11.79 7.81
C THR A 137 0.50 10.96 7.97
N TYR A 138 1.65 11.63 8.04
CA TYR A 138 2.93 11.03 8.38
C TYR A 138 3.43 11.60 9.70
N LEU A 139 3.91 10.73 10.58
CA LEU A 139 4.48 11.08 11.87
C LEU A 139 5.94 10.60 11.94
N GLY A 140 6.79 11.39 12.54
CA GLY A 140 8.19 11.06 12.73
C GLY A 140 8.67 11.34 14.15
N ILE A 141 9.76 10.69 14.55
CA ILE A 141 10.50 10.98 15.76
C ILE A 141 11.91 11.44 15.37
N ARG A 142 12.37 12.50 16.01
CA ARG A 142 13.69 13.10 15.77
C ARG A 142 14.62 12.87 16.96
N ARG A 143 15.90 12.71 16.67
CA ARG A 143 16.98 12.66 17.66
C ARG A 143 18.14 13.56 17.21
N GLY A 144 18.53 14.51 18.05
CA GLY A 144 19.55 15.48 17.65
C GLY A 144 19.21 16.31 16.41
N GLY A 145 17.90 16.46 16.12
CA GLY A 145 17.41 17.15 14.92
C GLY A 145 17.16 16.22 13.71
N ALA A 146 17.80 15.06 13.62
CA ALA A 146 17.66 14.12 12.52
C ALA A 146 16.38 13.26 12.66
N LEU A 147 15.72 12.95 11.54
CA LEU A 147 14.60 12.02 11.48
C LEU A 147 15.13 10.58 11.63
N VAL A 148 14.72 9.90 12.71
CA VAL A 148 15.21 8.54 13.04
C VAL A 148 14.16 7.46 12.96
N ALA A 149 12.89 7.83 12.97
CA ALA A 149 11.79 6.88 12.77
C ALA A 149 10.58 7.60 12.15
N MET A 150 9.82 6.89 11.33
CA MET A 150 8.55 7.38 10.81
C MET A 150 7.53 6.26 10.64
N ALA A 151 6.27 6.65 10.57
CA ALA A 151 5.13 5.86 10.11
C ALA A 151 4.10 6.81 9.51
N GLY A 152 3.27 6.32 8.59
CA GLY A 152 2.26 7.16 7.97
C GLY A 152 1.13 6.38 7.35
N GLU A 153 0.28 7.08 6.63
CA GLU A 153 -0.91 6.53 5.97
C GLU A 153 -0.65 6.34 4.48
N ARG A 154 -1.31 5.33 3.87
CA ARG A 154 -1.13 5.06 2.43
C ARG A 154 -2.47 4.84 1.73
N LEU A 155 -3.08 3.67 1.81
CA LEU A 155 -4.34 3.37 1.14
C LEU A 155 -5.53 3.71 2.05
N HIS A 156 -6.57 4.31 1.47
CA HIS A 156 -7.79 4.71 2.17
C HIS A 156 -9.03 4.08 1.52
N PRO A 157 -9.24 2.76 1.63
CA PRO A 157 -10.52 2.17 1.28
C PRO A 157 -11.63 2.75 2.17
N PRO A 158 -12.90 2.85 1.72
CA PRO A 158 -13.98 3.40 2.53
C PRO A 158 -14.05 2.78 3.94
N GLY A 159 -13.94 3.63 4.98
CA GLY A 159 -13.95 3.25 6.39
C GLY A 159 -12.66 2.64 6.93
N TRP A 160 -11.60 2.58 6.14
CA TRP A 160 -10.31 1.99 6.50
C TRP A 160 -9.15 2.85 6.07
N THR A 161 -8.07 2.86 6.87
CA THR A 161 -6.82 3.53 6.50
C THR A 161 -5.62 2.62 6.76
N GLU A 162 -4.76 2.49 5.76
CA GLU A 162 -3.55 1.69 5.85
C GLU A 162 -2.42 2.43 6.55
N ILE A 163 -1.86 1.82 7.60
CA ILE A 163 -0.59 2.25 8.18
C ILE A 163 0.56 1.67 7.35
N SER A 164 1.48 2.52 6.94
CA SER A 164 2.58 2.19 6.04
C SER A 164 3.85 2.94 6.38
N ALA A 165 4.94 2.68 5.64
CA ALA A 165 6.25 3.31 5.78
C ALA A 165 6.80 3.26 7.22
N VAL A 166 6.42 2.23 7.99
CA VAL A 166 6.90 2.03 9.36
C VAL A 166 8.37 1.66 9.31
N CYS A 167 9.22 2.55 9.77
CA CYS A 167 10.66 2.30 9.79
C CYS A 167 11.36 3.04 10.93
N THR A 168 12.51 2.49 11.33
CA THR A 168 13.41 3.07 12.35
C THR A 168 14.84 2.89 11.87
N ASP A 169 15.61 3.94 11.92
CA ASP A 169 17.03 3.94 11.63
C ASP A 169 17.72 2.82 12.44
N PRO A 170 18.62 2.04 11.83
CA PRO A 170 19.31 0.93 12.51
C PRO A 170 19.93 1.29 13.86
N GLU A 171 20.48 2.50 13.99
CA GLU A 171 21.12 2.96 15.23
C GLU A 171 20.15 3.18 16.40
N PHE A 172 18.85 3.38 16.10
CA PHE A 172 17.80 3.66 17.08
C PHE A 172 16.80 2.49 17.24
N ARG A 173 17.13 1.32 16.69
CA ARG A 173 16.31 0.11 16.88
C ARG A 173 16.39 -0.37 18.34
N GLY A 174 15.31 -1.03 18.79
CA GLY A 174 15.21 -1.50 20.17
C GLY A 174 14.61 -0.49 21.16
N GLU A 175 14.44 0.78 20.76
CA GLU A 175 13.83 1.84 21.59
C GLU A 175 12.28 1.86 21.51
N GLY A 176 11.65 0.95 20.76
CA GLY A 176 10.20 0.88 20.63
C GLY A 176 9.57 1.95 19.74
N LEU A 177 10.38 2.75 19.00
CA LEU A 177 9.91 3.90 18.23
C LEU A 177 8.86 3.53 17.17
N ALA A 178 9.06 2.41 16.46
CA ALA A 178 8.11 1.93 15.47
C ALA A 178 6.74 1.64 16.07
N GLY A 179 6.69 0.95 17.22
CA GLY A 179 5.44 0.65 17.91
C GLY A 179 4.71 1.91 18.38
N ARG A 180 5.44 2.87 18.94
CA ARG A 180 4.92 4.17 19.37
C ARG A 180 4.28 4.92 18.19
N LEU A 181 4.97 5.01 17.06
CA LEU A 181 4.48 5.69 15.87
C LEU A 181 3.27 4.99 15.26
N VAL A 182 3.26 3.65 15.21
CA VAL A 182 2.08 2.87 14.75
C VAL A 182 0.87 3.19 15.61
N LEU A 183 1.00 3.24 16.94
CA LEU A 183 -0.11 3.58 17.84
C LEU A 183 -0.57 5.03 17.66
N ALA A 184 0.37 5.97 17.41
CA ALA A 184 0.05 7.37 17.20
C ALA A 184 -0.68 7.61 15.85
N VAL A 185 -0.24 6.96 14.77
CA VAL A 185 -0.95 7.01 13.48
C VAL A 185 -2.33 6.36 13.61
N ALA A 186 -2.42 5.21 14.25
CA ALA A 186 -3.69 4.53 14.50
C ALA A 186 -4.67 5.38 15.34
N HIS A 187 -4.15 6.18 16.28
CA HIS A 187 -4.97 7.13 17.03
C HIS A 187 -5.63 8.15 16.10
N GLY A 188 -4.86 8.80 15.23
CA GLY A 188 -5.40 9.76 14.27
C GLY A 188 -6.41 9.14 13.29
N ILE A 189 -6.19 7.90 12.88
CA ILE A 189 -7.13 7.14 12.03
C ILE A 189 -8.47 6.94 12.76
N ARG A 190 -8.43 6.48 14.01
CA ARG A 190 -9.64 6.27 14.81
C ARG A 190 -10.39 7.56 15.15
N GLU A 191 -9.69 8.66 15.38
CA GLU A 191 -10.30 9.99 15.60
C GLU A 191 -11.18 10.42 14.41
N ARG A 192 -10.87 9.94 13.19
CA ARG A 192 -11.69 10.16 12.00
C ARG A 192 -12.81 9.15 11.81
N GLY A 193 -12.96 8.18 12.74
CA GLY A 193 -13.95 7.10 12.66
C GLY A 193 -13.58 5.97 11.70
N GLU A 194 -12.31 5.87 11.31
CA GLU A 194 -11.80 4.83 10.41
C GLU A 194 -11.10 3.71 11.18
N THR A 195 -10.92 2.57 10.53
CA THR A 195 -10.27 1.41 11.13
C THR A 195 -8.87 1.23 10.56
N PRO A 196 -7.82 1.16 11.41
CA PRO A 196 -6.46 0.92 10.94
C PRO A 196 -6.28 -0.51 10.40
N PHE A 197 -5.53 -0.63 9.31
CA PHE A 197 -5.02 -1.89 8.82
C PHE A 197 -3.59 -1.71 8.29
N LEU A 198 -2.89 -2.80 8.00
CA LEU A 198 -1.56 -2.75 7.42
C LEU A 198 -1.22 -4.02 6.65
N HIS A 199 -0.21 -3.91 5.80
CA HIS A 199 0.39 -5.05 5.12
C HIS A 199 1.87 -5.17 5.45
N THR A 200 2.38 -6.40 5.41
CA THR A 200 3.82 -6.66 5.42
C THR A 200 4.12 -7.96 4.67
N GLY A 201 5.38 -8.16 4.27
CA GLY A 201 5.81 -9.43 3.71
C GLY A 201 5.65 -10.57 4.72
N ALA A 202 5.19 -11.74 4.28
CA ALA A 202 4.99 -12.89 5.16
C ALA A 202 6.30 -13.37 5.82
N GLY A 203 7.46 -13.08 5.20
CA GLY A 203 8.78 -13.35 5.77
C GLY A 203 9.25 -12.32 6.80
N ASN A 204 8.58 -11.18 6.94
CA ASN A 204 8.94 -10.15 7.93
C ASN A 204 8.38 -10.49 9.32
N THR A 205 8.90 -11.56 9.92
CA THR A 205 8.42 -12.08 11.20
C THR A 205 8.56 -11.10 12.36
N ASN A 206 9.55 -10.20 12.31
CA ASN A 206 9.74 -9.18 13.33
C ASN A 206 8.61 -8.13 13.29
N ALA A 207 8.23 -7.66 12.09
CA ALA A 207 7.11 -6.74 11.94
C ALA A 207 5.79 -7.41 12.32
N ILE A 208 5.56 -8.65 11.90
CA ILE A 208 4.34 -9.40 12.25
C ILE A 208 4.21 -9.51 13.78
N ARG A 209 5.25 -9.94 14.49
CA ARG A 209 5.26 -10.02 15.95
C ARG A 209 5.00 -8.68 16.63
N LEU A 210 5.61 -7.59 16.11
CA LEU A 210 5.35 -6.25 16.62
C LEU A 210 3.87 -5.90 16.48
N TYR A 211 3.28 -6.06 15.30
CA TYR A 211 1.89 -5.70 15.05
C TYR A 211 0.91 -6.55 15.86
N GLU A 212 1.15 -7.85 15.99
CA GLU A 212 0.36 -8.75 16.85
C GLU A 212 0.46 -8.34 18.32
N ALA A 213 1.66 -7.98 18.80
CA ALA A 213 1.85 -7.49 20.18
C ALA A 213 1.14 -6.15 20.43
N LEU A 214 0.96 -5.31 19.42
CA LEU A 214 0.21 -4.06 19.49
C LEU A 214 -1.32 -4.29 19.44
N GLY A 215 -1.79 -5.51 19.13
CA GLY A 215 -3.21 -5.85 19.07
C GLY A 215 -3.80 -5.91 17.66
N PHE A 216 -2.99 -5.91 16.61
CA PHE A 216 -3.47 -6.26 15.29
C PHE A 216 -3.66 -7.76 15.17
N ARG A 217 -4.59 -8.19 14.33
CA ARG A 217 -4.78 -9.60 14.01
C ARG A 217 -4.65 -9.86 12.51
N LEU A 218 -4.16 -11.02 12.17
CA LEU A 218 -4.15 -11.48 10.78
C LEU A 218 -5.60 -11.55 10.25
N ARG A 219 -5.86 -10.81 9.18
CA ARG A 219 -7.11 -10.91 8.43
C ARG A 219 -6.99 -11.96 7.32
N ARG A 220 -5.91 -11.89 6.54
CA ARG A 220 -5.67 -12.80 5.42
C ARG A 220 -4.22 -12.81 4.97
N THR A 221 -3.83 -13.85 4.29
CA THR A 221 -2.65 -13.84 3.43
C THR A 221 -2.93 -13.08 2.14
N THR A 222 -1.94 -12.39 1.64
CA THR A 222 -2.00 -11.64 0.38
C THR A 222 -0.75 -11.94 -0.46
N ARG A 223 -0.61 -11.26 -1.58
CA ARG A 223 0.51 -11.43 -2.51
C ARG A 223 0.96 -10.06 -2.97
N PHE A 224 2.25 -9.85 -3.01
CA PHE A 224 2.85 -8.71 -3.69
C PHE A 224 3.47 -9.23 -4.97
N LEU A 225 2.85 -8.88 -6.07
CA LEU A 225 3.22 -9.29 -7.42
C LEU A 225 3.61 -8.06 -8.22
N ALA A 226 4.63 -8.17 -9.07
CA ALA A 226 4.84 -7.25 -10.17
C ALA A 226 5.02 -8.05 -11.47
N ALA A 227 4.51 -7.50 -12.55
CA ALA A 227 4.66 -8.11 -13.87
C ALA A 227 5.07 -7.05 -14.88
N ARG A 228 5.97 -7.42 -15.80
CA ARG A 228 6.42 -6.54 -16.88
C ARG A 228 5.43 -6.58 -18.02
N VAL A 229 5.03 -5.39 -18.49
CA VAL A 229 4.21 -5.22 -19.68
C VAL A 229 5.00 -5.70 -20.91
N PRO A 230 4.41 -6.52 -21.79
CA PRO A 230 5.08 -6.92 -23.04
C PRO A 230 5.47 -5.71 -23.89
N GLU A 231 6.63 -5.77 -24.57
CA GLU A 231 7.07 -4.74 -25.50
C GLU A 231 6.09 -4.55 -26.67
N HIS A 232 5.39 -5.62 -27.07
CA HIS A 232 4.36 -5.62 -28.08
C HIS A 232 3.08 -6.17 -27.47
N VAL A 233 2.16 -5.29 -27.13
CA VAL A 233 0.79 -5.67 -26.77
C VAL A 233 0.00 -5.84 -28.06
N PRO A 234 -0.50 -7.04 -28.39
CA PRO A 234 -1.37 -7.20 -29.56
C PRO A 234 -2.59 -6.26 -29.40
N ASP A 235 -2.84 -5.44 -30.42
CA ASP A 235 -4.07 -4.61 -30.44
C ASP A 235 -5.29 -5.51 -30.31
N GLY A 236 -5.81 -5.67 -29.10
CA GLY A 236 -6.96 -6.51 -28.76
C GLY A 236 -8.30 -5.96 -29.24
N ARG A 237 -8.32 -4.95 -30.09
CA ARG A 237 -9.55 -4.45 -30.68
C ARG A 237 -9.83 -5.23 -31.96
N HIS A 238 -10.41 -6.42 -31.82
CA HIS A 238 -11.15 -7.00 -32.92
C HIS A 238 -12.36 -6.10 -33.18
N VAL A 239 -12.22 -5.25 -34.20
CA VAL A 239 -13.38 -4.65 -34.85
C VAL A 239 -14.21 -5.79 -35.43
N GLY A 240 -15.27 -6.15 -34.73
CA GLY A 240 -16.30 -7.01 -35.30
C GLY A 240 -16.90 -6.32 -36.51
N VAL A 241 -16.77 -6.97 -37.68
CA VAL A 241 -17.50 -6.68 -38.89
C VAL A 241 -18.87 -7.34 -38.83
#